data_3f1b4d19e76254cccc6119018f07d894
#
_entry.id   3f1b4d19e76254cccc6119018f07d894
#
_cell.length_a   1.000
_cell.length_b   1.000
_cell.length_c   1.000
_cell.angle_alpha   90.00
_cell.angle_beta   90.00
_cell.angle_gamma   90.00
#
_symmetry.space_group_name_H-M   'P 1'
#
loop_
_entity.id
_entity.type
_entity.pdbx_description
1 polymer ?
#
loop_
_entity_poly.entity_id
_entity_poly.type
_entity_poly.pdbx_seq_one_letter_code
_entity_poly.pdbx_strand_id
1 'polypeptide(L)'
;DYEEGTFTASYNTTAGNIGTVTYDARTARYTKIGRLVYITIRLRTDSISDRGTGNVRITGLPFTHVNNANARAVSTNLHTAAWTADDSPTSILIQHNTTYMNLYQKDYNQDTTALPVAALNTGANDNDIRISAVYETSQ
;
A
#
# COMPACT_ATOMS: atom_id res chain seq x y z
N ASP A 1 14.95 -21.86 -3.83
CA ASP A 1 14.21 -21.01 -4.75
C ASP A 1 14.43 -19.53 -4.36
N TYR A 2 15.12 -18.79 -5.22
CA TYR A 2 15.47 -17.38 -5.05
C TYR A 2 15.09 -16.62 -6.32
N GLU A 3 14.42 -15.49 -6.14
CA GLU A 3 13.98 -14.66 -7.25
C GLU A 3 13.96 -13.19 -6.81
N GLU A 4 14.33 -12.28 -7.69
CA GLU A 4 14.22 -10.84 -7.44
C GLU A 4 13.75 -10.11 -8.69
N GLY A 5 13.13 -8.96 -8.49
CA GLY A 5 12.62 -8.16 -9.59
C GLY A 5 11.96 -6.87 -9.15
N THR A 6 11.28 -6.27 -10.12
CA THR A 6 10.48 -5.05 -9.92
C THR A 6 9.01 -5.34 -10.20
N PHE A 7 8.14 -4.51 -9.64
CA PHE A 7 6.72 -4.57 -9.94
C PHE A 7 6.13 -3.16 -9.96
N THR A 8 4.89 -3.05 -10.41
CA THR A 8 4.19 -1.77 -10.49
C THR A 8 3.15 -1.68 -9.38
N ALA A 9 3.46 -0.88 -8.36
CA ALA A 9 2.50 -0.57 -7.30
C ALA A 9 1.68 0.65 -7.70
N SER A 10 0.42 0.67 -7.29
CA SER A 10 -0.51 1.76 -7.61
C SER A 10 -1.43 2.03 -6.43
N TYR A 11 -1.76 3.30 -6.19
CA TYR A 11 -2.86 3.64 -5.32
C TYR A 11 -4.19 3.23 -5.95
N ASN A 12 -5.08 2.72 -5.13
CA ASN A 12 -6.45 2.45 -5.49
C ASN A 12 -7.33 2.55 -4.23
N THR A 13 -8.60 2.23 -4.36
CA THR A 13 -9.54 2.25 -3.24
C THR A 13 -10.17 0.88 -3.06
N THR A 14 -10.80 0.66 -1.91
CA THR A 14 -11.53 -0.58 -1.66
C THR A 14 -12.72 -0.76 -2.60
N ALA A 15 -13.28 0.33 -3.13
CA ALA A 15 -14.32 0.28 -4.17
C ALA A 15 -13.75 0.09 -5.60
N GLY A 16 -12.43 0.20 -5.76
CA GLY A 16 -11.77 0.04 -7.05
C GLY A 16 -12.05 1.17 -8.05
N ASN A 17 -12.41 2.36 -7.57
CA ASN A 17 -12.94 3.44 -8.39
C ASN A 17 -12.11 4.74 -8.32
N ILE A 18 -10.84 4.66 -7.95
CA ILE A 18 -9.95 5.82 -8.06
C ILE A 18 -9.87 6.28 -9.51
N GLY A 19 -9.85 7.59 -9.74
CA GLY A 19 -9.69 8.15 -11.08
C GLY A 19 -8.27 7.96 -11.62
N THR A 20 -7.88 8.83 -12.54
CA THR A 20 -6.52 8.79 -13.09
C THR A 20 -5.53 9.32 -12.06
N VAL A 21 -4.53 8.51 -11.76
CA VAL A 21 -3.42 8.88 -10.87
C VAL A 21 -2.15 8.96 -11.69
N THR A 22 -1.47 10.11 -11.61
CA THR A 22 -0.12 10.26 -12.16
C THR A 22 0.88 10.35 -11.01
N TYR A 23 2.07 9.84 -11.23
CA TYR A 23 3.11 9.73 -10.19
C TYR A 23 4.34 10.54 -10.57
N ASP A 24 4.95 11.21 -9.60
CA ASP A 24 6.28 11.79 -9.75
C ASP A 24 7.37 10.92 -9.09
N ALA A 25 6.99 9.91 -8.32
CA ALA A 25 7.86 8.83 -7.88
C ALA A 25 7.05 7.53 -7.81
N ARG A 26 7.58 6.47 -8.42
CA ARG A 26 6.91 5.17 -8.46
C ARG A 26 7.96 4.09 -8.67
N THR A 27 8.37 3.44 -7.57
CA THR A 27 9.38 2.39 -7.58
C THR A 27 8.96 1.29 -6.65
N ALA A 28 9.03 0.04 -7.11
CA ALA A 28 8.74 -1.11 -6.28
C ALA A 28 9.61 -2.29 -6.66
N ARG A 29 10.16 -2.97 -5.67
CA ARG A 29 11.10 -4.08 -5.84
C ARG A 29 10.74 -5.21 -4.89
N TYR A 30 11.09 -6.43 -5.28
CA TYR A 30 10.91 -7.60 -4.43
C TYR A 30 12.13 -8.51 -4.45
N THR A 31 12.27 -9.27 -3.37
CA THR A 31 13.15 -10.42 -3.26
C THR A 31 12.33 -11.56 -2.67
N LYS A 32 12.29 -12.69 -3.35
CA LYS A 32 11.57 -13.87 -2.90
C LYS A 32 12.55 -15.00 -2.57
N ILE A 33 12.41 -15.58 -1.39
CA ILE A 33 13.19 -16.71 -0.92
C ILE A 33 12.21 -17.78 -0.43
N GLY A 34 12.09 -18.88 -1.17
CA GLY A 34 11.08 -19.87 -0.87
C GLY A 34 9.67 -19.25 -0.88
N ARG A 35 8.99 -19.29 0.25
CA ARG A 35 7.65 -18.74 0.41
C ARG A 35 7.62 -17.26 0.84
N LEU A 36 8.76 -16.70 1.23
CA LEU A 36 8.83 -15.34 1.76
C LEU A 36 9.11 -14.34 0.65
N VAL A 37 8.33 -13.28 0.62
CA VAL A 37 8.47 -12.16 -0.30
C VAL A 37 8.77 -10.91 0.51
N TYR A 38 9.96 -10.36 0.33
CA TYR A 38 10.32 -9.04 0.85
C TYR A 38 10.06 -8.00 -0.23
N ILE A 39 9.35 -6.94 0.12
CA ILE A 39 9.04 -5.85 -0.80
C ILE A 39 9.50 -4.50 -0.25
N THR A 40 9.89 -3.62 -1.16
CA THR A 40 10.05 -2.19 -0.91
C THR A 40 9.24 -1.43 -1.94
N ILE A 41 8.53 -0.40 -1.49
CA ILE A 41 7.68 0.43 -2.36
C ILE A 41 7.97 1.89 -2.05
N ARG A 42 8.05 2.71 -3.09
CA ARG A 42 7.92 4.15 -2.98
C ARG A 42 6.90 4.67 -3.98
N LEU A 43 5.93 5.42 -3.49
CA LEU A 43 4.93 6.13 -4.30
C LEU A 43 4.87 7.59 -3.86
N ARG A 44 4.76 8.47 -4.83
CA ARG A 44 4.43 9.89 -4.62
C ARG A 44 3.64 10.34 -5.84
N THR A 45 2.50 11.01 -5.60
CA THR A 45 1.61 11.38 -6.70
C THR A 45 1.91 12.77 -7.24
N ASP A 46 1.65 12.96 -8.54
CA ASP A 46 1.64 14.25 -9.20
C ASP A 46 0.22 14.80 -9.33
N SER A 47 -0.74 13.94 -9.64
CA SER A 47 -2.15 14.32 -9.68
C SER A 47 -3.06 13.12 -9.44
N ILE A 48 -4.23 13.39 -8.88
CA ILE A 48 -5.34 12.45 -8.77
C ILE A 48 -6.59 13.17 -9.27
N SER A 49 -7.22 12.67 -10.33
CA SER A 49 -8.40 13.31 -10.92
C SER A 49 -9.66 13.11 -10.05
N ASP A 50 -9.76 11.98 -9.37
CA ASP A 50 -10.86 11.64 -8.48
C ASP A 50 -10.36 10.63 -7.45
N ARG A 51 -10.55 10.93 -6.17
CA ARG A 51 -10.13 10.03 -5.07
C ARG A 51 -10.94 8.75 -5.03
N GLY A 52 -12.11 8.72 -5.67
CA GLY A 52 -13.04 7.61 -5.55
C GLY A 52 -13.72 7.56 -4.19
N THR A 53 -14.15 6.37 -3.80
CA THR A 53 -14.84 6.13 -2.53
C THR A 53 -14.23 4.95 -1.79
N GLY A 54 -14.50 4.87 -0.49
CA GLY A 54 -13.99 3.81 0.37
C GLY A 54 -12.68 4.18 1.04
N ASN A 55 -11.79 3.21 1.14
CA ASN A 55 -10.52 3.35 1.85
C ASN A 55 -9.35 3.16 0.89
N VAL A 56 -8.19 3.69 1.26
CA VAL A 56 -7.00 3.65 0.42
C VAL A 56 -6.33 2.27 0.50
N ARG A 57 -5.93 1.75 -0.66
CA ARG A 57 -5.09 0.55 -0.76
C ARG A 57 -4.01 0.75 -1.81
N ILE A 58 -3.00 -0.11 -1.75
CA ILE A 58 -1.97 -0.20 -2.79
C ILE A 58 -2.12 -1.56 -3.47
N THR A 59 -2.21 -1.56 -4.79
CA THR A 59 -2.39 -2.76 -5.63
C THR A 59 -1.13 -3.11 -6.38
N GLY A 60 -1.09 -4.30 -6.97
CA GLY A 60 -0.02 -4.70 -7.89
C GLY A 60 1.10 -5.50 -7.24
N LEU A 61 0.89 -6.09 -6.06
CA LEU A 61 1.90 -6.95 -5.43
C LEU A 61 2.33 -8.07 -6.39
N PRO A 62 3.62 -8.45 -6.38
CA PRO A 62 4.18 -9.37 -7.37
C PRO A 62 3.67 -10.81 -7.23
N PHE A 63 3.27 -11.21 -6.04
CA PHE A 63 2.75 -12.56 -5.77
C PHE A 63 1.51 -12.47 -4.89
N THR A 64 0.61 -13.42 -5.09
CA THR A 64 -0.59 -13.53 -4.26
C THR A 64 -0.19 -13.98 -2.84
N HIS A 65 -0.69 -13.27 -1.84
CA HIS A 65 -0.51 -13.67 -0.44
C HIS A 65 -1.17 -15.03 -0.20
N VAL A 66 -0.51 -15.87 0.60
CA VAL A 66 -1.04 -17.19 0.94
C VAL A 66 -2.49 -17.09 1.42
N ASN A 67 -3.32 -18.08 1.04
CA ASN A 67 -4.73 -18.09 1.43
C ASN A 67 -4.90 -18.62 2.86
N ASN A 68 -4.45 -17.83 3.83
CA ASN A 68 -4.58 -18.12 5.25
C ASN A 68 -4.86 -16.81 6.00
N ALA A 69 -6.07 -16.65 6.48
CA ALA A 69 -6.49 -15.43 7.19
C ALA A 69 -5.66 -15.15 8.46
N ASN A 70 -5.11 -16.19 9.08
CA ASN A 70 -4.28 -16.04 10.28
C ASN A 70 -2.83 -15.65 9.97
N ALA A 71 -2.43 -15.70 8.69
CA ALA A 71 -1.08 -15.38 8.24
C ALA A 71 -0.99 -14.02 7.52
N ARG A 72 -2.02 -13.18 7.63
CA ARG A 72 -1.99 -11.83 7.04
C ARG A 72 -0.75 -11.08 7.51
N ALA A 73 -0.08 -10.44 6.56
CA ALA A 73 1.13 -9.69 6.84
C ALA A 73 0.81 -8.25 7.21
N VAL A 74 1.51 -7.75 8.20
CA VAL A 74 1.39 -6.36 8.64
C VAL A 74 2.78 -5.72 8.66
N SER A 75 2.82 -4.40 8.48
CA SER A 75 4.07 -3.65 8.63
C SER A 75 3.78 -2.25 9.17
N THR A 76 4.67 -1.78 10.03
CA THR A 76 4.74 -0.39 10.47
C THR A 76 6.01 0.30 9.93
N ASN A 77 6.76 -0.37 9.06
CA ASN A 77 7.97 0.17 8.43
C ASN A 77 7.57 1.10 7.29
N LEU A 78 7.05 2.27 7.65
CA LEU A 78 6.59 3.29 6.73
C LEU A 78 7.30 4.61 7.00
N HIS A 79 7.53 5.37 5.94
CA HIS A 79 7.76 6.81 5.99
C HIS A 79 6.71 7.49 5.13
N THR A 80 6.05 8.52 5.66
CA THR A 80 4.96 9.23 4.97
C THR A 80 5.19 10.73 5.00
N ALA A 81 4.76 11.42 3.95
CA ALA A 81 4.78 12.87 3.86
C ALA A 81 3.68 13.35 2.90
N ALA A 82 3.25 14.59 3.09
CA ALA A 82 2.30 15.28 2.20
C ALA A 82 0.94 14.57 2.05
N TRP A 83 0.45 13.99 3.13
CA TRP A 83 -0.92 13.53 3.28
C TRP A 83 -1.77 14.66 3.89
N THR A 84 -3.09 14.49 3.96
CA THR A 84 -3.93 15.51 4.60
C THR A 84 -3.57 15.66 6.08
N ALA A 85 -3.83 16.84 6.64
CA ALA A 85 -3.30 17.24 7.96
C ALA A 85 -3.62 16.27 9.10
N ASP A 86 -4.80 15.66 9.05
CA ASP A 86 -5.28 14.80 10.15
C ASP A 86 -5.22 13.31 9.82
N ASP A 87 -4.88 12.95 8.60
CA ASP A 87 -4.95 11.56 8.13
C ASP A 87 -3.68 11.19 7.36
N SER A 88 -2.90 10.27 7.91
CA SER A 88 -1.79 9.66 7.18
C SER A 88 -1.68 8.18 7.56
N PRO A 89 -1.19 7.33 6.66
CA PRO A 89 -1.04 5.92 7.01
C PRO A 89 0.03 5.73 8.08
N THR A 90 -0.25 4.83 9.02
CA THR A 90 0.70 4.43 10.08
C THR A 90 1.06 2.95 10.00
N SER A 91 0.28 2.17 9.28
CA SER A 91 0.55 0.74 9.07
C SER A 91 -0.09 0.24 7.78
N ILE A 92 0.35 -0.93 7.34
CA ILE A 92 -0.26 -1.64 6.20
C ILE A 92 -0.62 -3.06 6.63
N LEU A 93 -1.62 -3.61 5.95
CA LEU A 93 -1.99 -5.01 6.09
C LEU A 93 -2.20 -5.60 4.70
N ILE A 94 -1.49 -6.70 4.42
CA ILE A 94 -1.67 -7.46 3.18
C ILE A 94 -2.70 -8.55 3.46
N GLN A 95 -3.82 -8.49 2.74
CA GLN A 95 -4.90 -9.44 2.87
C GLN A 95 -4.51 -10.82 2.31
N HIS A 96 -5.00 -11.87 2.95
CA HIS A 96 -4.81 -13.23 2.43
C HIS A 96 -5.50 -13.40 1.07
N ASN A 97 -4.90 -14.22 0.23
CA ASN A 97 -5.41 -14.53 -1.11
C ASN A 97 -5.63 -13.30 -2.01
N THR A 98 -4.78 -12.29 -1.87
CA THR A 98 -4.87 -11.06 -2.67
C THR A 98 -3.49 -10.60 -3.11
N THR A 99 -3.47 -9.63 -4.05
CA THR A 99 -2.27 -8.93 -4.52
C THR A 99 -2.30 -7.44 -4.15
N TYR A 100 -2.97 -7.10 -3.04
CA TYR A 100 -3.03 -5.72 -2.58
C TYR A 100 -2.82 -5.61 -1.07
N MET A 101 -2.45 -4.42 -0.62
CA MET A 101 -2.37 -4.08 0.79
C MET A 101 -3.34 -2.93 1.10
N ASN A 102 -3.95 -2.99 2.27
CA ASN A 102 -4.77 -1.90 2.79
C ASN A 102 -3.91 -1.01 3.68
N LEU A 103 -4.14 0.29 3.61
CA LEU A 103 -3.51 1.28 4.47
C LEU A 103 -4.39 1.55 5.67
N TYR A 104 -3.77 1.70 6.82
CA TYR A 104 -4.44 1.95 8.10
C TYR A 104 -3.85 3.17 8.79
N GLN A 105 -4.66 3.76 9.66
CA GLN A 105 -4.24 4.84 10.55
C GLN A 105 -4.57 4.51 11.99
N LYS A 106 -3.87 5.13 12.91
CA LYS A 106 -4.15 5.01 14.33
C LYS A 106 -3.99 6.38 14.98
N ASP A 107 -5.10 6.91 15.47
CA ASP A 107 -5.12 8.14 16.23
C ASP A 107 -4.89 7.87 17.71
N TYR A 108 -4.61 8.94 18.45
CA TYR A 108 -4.38 8.83 19.90
C TYR A 108 -5.63 8.23 20.58
N ASN A 109 -5.39 7.21 21.40
CA ASN A 109 -6.42 6.51 22.17
C ASN A 109 -7.56 5.90 21.35
N GLN A 110 -7.26 5.52 20.09
CA GLN A 110 -8.21 4.88 19.18
C GLN A 110 -7.64 3.55 18.71
N ASP A 111 -8.51 2.66 18.26
CA ASP A 111 -8.10 1.46 17.52
C ASP A 111 -7.57 1.82 16.14
N THR A 112 -6.80 0.91 15.55
CA THR A 112 -6.39 1.02 14.15
C THR A 112 -7.61 0.94 13.24
N THR A 113 -7.76 1.93 12.37
CA THR A 113 -8.87 2.03 11.42
C THR A 113 -8.36 2.17 9.99
N ALA A 114 -9.18 1.77 9.02
CA ALA A 114 -8.83 1.90 7.61
C ALA A 114 -8.65 3.37 7.24
N LEU A 115 -7.64 3.66 6.41
CA LEU A 115 -7.36 5.02 5.95
C LEU A 115 -8.37 5.45 4.89
N PRO A 116 -9.20 6.48 5.13
CA PRO A 116 -10.21 6.88 4.16
C PRO A 116 -9.60 7.60 2.96
N VAL A 117 -10.30 7.60 1.83
CA VAL A 117 -9.84 8.30 0.62
C VAL A 117 -9.67 9.80 0.83
N ALA A 118 -10.35 10.38 1.82
CA ALA A 118 -10.17 11.78 2.19
C ALA A 118 -8.75 12.11 2.66
N ALA A 119 -7.96 11.12 3.04
CA ALA A 119 -6.56 11.30 3.40
C ALA A 119 -5.67 11.65 2.21
N LEU A 120 -6.09 11.34 0.99
CA LEU A 120 -5.34 11.64 -0.22
C LEU A 120 -5.44 13.12 -0.58
N ASN A 121 -4.30 13.75 -0.83
CA ASN A 121 -4.22 15.02 -1.55
C ASN A 121 -4.26 14.77 -3.06
N THR A 122 -4.61 15.76 -3.85
CA THR A 122 -4.81 15.59 -5.29
C THR A 122 -3.76 16.29 -6.17
N GLY A 123 -2.79 16.94 -5.56
CA GLY A 123 -1.78 17.74 -6.23
C GLY A 123 -0.44 17.05 -6.43
N ALA A 124 0.53 17.85 -6.85
CA ALA A 124 1.90 17.42 -7.07
C ALA A 124 2.68 17.24 -5.77
N ASN A 125 3.62 16.30 -5.78
CA ASN A 125 4.47 15.97 -4.63
C ASN A 125 3.65 15.54 -3.39
N ASP A 126 2.50 14.95 -3.63
CA ASP A 126 1.60 14.53 -2.57
C ASP A 126 1.64 13.01 -2.34
N ASN A 127 1.07 12.61 -1.20
CA ASN A 127 0.87 11.20 -0.85
C ASN A 127 2.16 10.39 -0.96
N ASP A 128 3.25 10.94 -0.43
CA ASP A 128 4.55 10.27 -0.43
C ASP A 128 4.54 9.16 0.63
N ILE A 129 4.87 7.95 0.20
CA ILE A 129 4.98 6.80 1.09
C ILE A 129 6.18 5.94 0.69
N ARG A 130 6.90 5.47 1.69
CA ARG A 130 7.94 4.45 1.56
C ARG A 130 7.57 3.31 2.48
N ILE A 131 7.57 2.08 1.96
CA ILE A 131 7.15 0.89 2.70
C ILE A 131 8.20 -0.19 2.54
N SER A 132 8.48 -0.91 3.62
CA SER A 132 9.11 -2.23 3.53
C SER A 132 8.26 -3.24 4.31
N ALA A 133 8.09 -4.42 3.74
CA ALA A 133 7.27 -5.47 4.33
C ALA A 133 7.71 -6.85 3.85
N VAL A 134 7.32 -7.87 4.62
CA VAL A 134 7.51 -9.28 4.27
C VAL A 134 6.14 -9.96 4.34
N TYR A 135 5.85 -10.78 3.33
CA TYR A 135 4.65 -11.59 3.35
C TYR A 135 4.92 -12.98 2.77
N GLU A 136 3.99 -13.88 3.00
CA GLU A 136 4.10 -15.28 2.56
C GLU A 136 3.26 -15.50 1.30
N THR A 137 3.80 -16.25 0.35
CA THR A 137 3.09 -16.69 -0.85
C THR A 137 3.17 -18.21 -1.00
N SER A 138 2.18 -18.81 -1.66
CA SER A 138 2.23 -20.20 -2.08
C SER A 138 2.83 -20.37 -3.49
N GLN A 139 3.16 -19.28 -4.11
CA GLN A 139 3.76 -19.23 -5.46
C GLN A 139 5.29 -19.22 -5.36
#